data_bc79eb83d603ff388e5a26de121dc90a
#
_entry.id   bc79eb83d603ff388e5a26de121dc90a
#
_cell.length_a   1.000
_cell.length_b   1.000
_cell.length_c   1.000
_cell.angle_alpha   90.00
_cell.angle_beta   90.00
_cell.angle_gamma   90.00
#
_symmetry.space_group_name_H-M   'P 1'
#
loop_
_entity.id
_entity.type
_entity.pdbx_description
1 polymer ?
#
loop_
_entity_poly.entity_id
_entity_poly.type
_entity_poly.pdbx_seq_one_letter_code
_entity_poly.pdbx_strand_id
1 'polypeptide(L)'
;MKGITEFALNNSRTVIMTILLVVVGGIYAFINLPKLEDPFITIREAVVSAKYPGMPVEQVERLITRPIEEKIRTMGEVDEIKDSTSKVGECLLHVTIKDEVPAEQLPSTWKLLRNRMDDVKPELPQGTIGPMVNDTFGDTSVATIALWSDGFSMAEMHETARQIRERLNLLKGILKVDFTGVQDERIYLDVSNARIAQLGIDIADIGKTLLEQNIVLPGGRINVNDVEIIVETQGRFTSIDQIGEVLIPISGTQSSIPLRDIATIRKAYVEPVYNPAYYNGKQAIVLSVFILSGVDAIEFGERLKTEIQEIEQSLPWGYKLDFATFQPELIKRSVKGMVINVIESVAIVLVVVMLLLGFRTGLIVGSFIPLVMLFGLLAMYTLGIDLERMSLATMIIALGMFVDNAIVVSDDIKMNLETGMSSKEAASKTGRSLVVPLLTSTLTTVFAFGPILLQLGMAGDYTSSLGSVMIILLMGSWFFSMFYSTSMCYWFLKKKPAGEDGKQQERDPYQGKFYRFYRQILEFSLRYRIIVLAITGGVFAAAIYAATFIPQAFFPQGD
;
A
#
# COMPACT_ATOMS: atom_id res chain seq x y z
N MET A 1 -32.32 -9.58 32.55
CA MET A 1 -31.65 -10.24 31.41
C MET A 1 -30.62 -11.21 31.97
N LYS A 2 -30.61 -12.45 31.54
CA LYS A 2 -29.53 -13.38 31.90
C LYS A 2 -28.25 -12.82 31.30
N GLY A 3 -27.26 -12.47 32.10
CA GLY A 3 -26.00 -11.89 31.63
C GLY A 3 -25.22 -12.86 30.72
N ILE A 4 -24.29 -12.33 29.91
CA ILE A 4 -23.41 -13.12 29.00
C ILE A 4 -22.78 -14.30 29.74
N THR A 5 -22.29 -14.06 30.95
CA THR A 5 -21.67 -15.08 31.82
C THR A 5 -22.65 -16.16 32.24
N GLU A 6 -23.88 -15.80 32.66
CA GLU A 6 -24.89 -16.80 33.05
C GLU A 6 -25.32 -17.68 31.88
N PHE A 7 -25.42 -17.09 30.69
CA PHE A 7 -25.69 -17.84 29.47
C PHE A 7 -24.56 -18.83 29.18
N ALA A 8 -23.29 -18.38 29.26
CA ALA A 8 -22.11 -19.21 29.01
C ALA A 8 -22.01 -20.38 30.02
N LEU A 9 -22.20 -20.10 31.32
CA LEU A 9 -22.15 -21.11 32.37
C LEU A 9 -23.24 -22.19 32.26
N ASN A 10 -24.42 -21.81 31.72
CA ASN A 10 -25.54 -22.76 31.58
C ASN A 10 -25.51 -23.50 30.22
N ASN A 11 -24.77 -23.02 29.24
CA ASN A 11 -24.71 -23.56 27.90
C ASN A 11 -23.28 -23.93 27.47
N SER A 12 -22.63 -24.83 28.20
CA SER A 12 -21.25 -25.26 27.95
C SER A 12 -21.00 -25.72 26.52
N ARG A 13 -22.00 -26.35 25.86
CA ARG A 13 -21.90 -26.79 24.46
C ARG A 13 -21.75 -25.60 23.51
N THR A 14 -22.51 -24.53 23.75
CA THR A 14 -22.44 -23.30 22.95
C THR A 14 -21.06 -22.64 23.09
N VAL A 15 -20.49 -22.63 24.32
CA VAL A 15 -19.14 -22.10 24.56
C VAL A 15 -18.10 -22.88 23.72
N ILE A 16 -18.14 -24.21 23.78
CA ILE A 16 -17.21 -25.07 23.02
C ILE A 16 -17.36 -24.86 21.51
N MET A 17 -18.61 -24.77 21.02
CA MET A 17 -18.87 -24.53 19.60
C MET A 17 -18.35 -23.15 19.17
N THR A 18 -18.53 -22.11 19.97
CA THR A 18 -18.00 -20.77 19.68
C THR A 18 -16.47 -20.77 19.66
N ILE A 19 -15.82 -21.43 20.61
CA ILE A 19 -14.37 -21.58 20.63
C ILE A 19 -13.89 -22.27 19.35
N LEU A 20 -14.51 -23.40 18.99
CA LEU A 20 -14.15 -24.16 17.80
C LEU A 20 -14.35 -23.35 16.51
N LEU A 21 -15.45 -22.59 16.42
CA LEU A 21 -15.72 -21.69 15.29
C LEU A 21 -14.64 -20.62 15.16
N VAL A 22 -14.29 -19.97 16.29
CA VAL A 22 -13.25 -18.93 16.29
C VAL A 22 -11.88 -19.51 15.95
N VAL A 23 -11.54 -20.69 16.45
CA VAL A 23 -10.24 -21.31 16.17
C VAL A 23 -10.16 -21.73 14.69
N VAL A 24 -11.15 -22.45 14.18
CA VAL A 24 -11.16 -22.91 12.78
C VAL A 24 -11.28 -21.71 11.83
N GLY A 25 -12.21 -20.80 12.12
CA GLY A 25 -12.42 -19.59 11.31
C GLY A 25 -11.22 -18.64 11.34
N GLY A 26 -10.57 -18.48 12.49
CA GLY A 26 -9.37 -17.64 12.60
C GLY A 26 -8.16 -18.22 11.87
N ILE A 27 -7.96 -19.54 11.91
CA ILE A 27 -6.92 -20.21 11.11
C ILE A 27 -7.22 -20.09 9.62
N TYR A 28 -8.48 -20.31 9.21
CA TYR A 28 -8.91 -20.12 7.83
C TYR A 28 -8.67 -18.66 7.36
N ALA A 29 -9.03 -17.68 8.19
CA ALA A 29 -8.79 -16.28 7.91
C ALA A 29 -7.30 -15.98 7.74
N PHE A 30 -6.42 -16.45 8.63
CA PHE A 30 -4.97 -16.25 8.53
C PHE A 30 -4.37 -16.76 7.21
N ILE A 31 -4.89 -17.91 6.73
CA ILE A 31 -4.42 -18.50 5.46
C ILE A 31 -4.87 -17.67 4.25
N ASN A 32 -6.12 -17.17 4.28
CA ASN A 32 -6.77 -16.56 3.12
C ASN A 32 -6.73 -15.01 3.13
N LEU A 33 -6.30 -14.36 4.22
CA LEU A 33 -6.12 -12.91 4.24
C LEU A 33 -5.00 -12.50 3.28
N PRO A 34 -5.23 -11.48 2.41
CA PRO A 34 -4.17 -10.90 1.61
C PRO A 34 -3.03 -10.38 2.49
N LYS A 35 -1.81 -10.67 2.08
CA LYS A 35 -0.59 -10.27 2.79
C LYS A 35 0.12 -9.18 2.02
N LEU A 36 0.17 -8.01 2.64
CA LEU A 36 0.81 -6.82 2.10
C LEU A 36 1.97 -6.37 3.02
N GLU A 37 2.85 -5.55 2.51
CA GLU A 37 3.91 -4.95 3.34
C GLU A 37 3.34 -3.82 4.19
N ASP A 38 2.72 -2.86 3.53
CA ASP A 38 2.10 -1.69 4.13
C ASP A 38 0.64 -1.58 3.71
N PRO A 39 -0.20 -0.84 4.45
CA PRO A 39 -1.56 -0.55 4.06
C PRO A 39 -1.62 0.14 2.70
N PHE A 40 -2.70 -0.06 1.97
CA PHE A 40 -2.92 0.65 0.72
C PHE A 40 -3.14 2.14 1.01
N ILE A 41 -2.23 2.98 0.50
CA ILE A 41 -2.31 4.44 0.62
C ILE A 41 -2.92 4.98 -0.67
N THR A 42 -3.99 5.74 -0.52
CA THR A 42 -4.61 6.43 -1.66
C THR A 42 -3.79 7.66 -2.02
N ILE A 43 -3.23 7.66 -3.23
CA ILE A 43 -2.44 8.78 -3.73
C ILE A 43 -3.39 9.89 -4.19
N ARG A 44 -3.32 11.04 -3.49
CA ARG A 44 -4.12 12.24 -3.76
C ARG A 44 -3.32 13.31 -4.50
N GLU A 45 -2.27 12.90 -5.20
CA GLU A 45 -1.41 13.80 -5.96
C GLU A 45 -1.41 13.41 -7.44
N ALA A 46 -1.35 14.39 -8.33
CA ALA A 46 -1.12 14.21 -9.75
C ALA A 46 -0.08 15.19 -10.26
N VAL A 47 0.61 14.81 -11.31
CA VAL A 47 1.60 15.65 -11.98
C VAL A 47 1.01 16.15 -13.28
N VAL A 48 0.95 17.47 -13.46
CA VAL A 48 0.60 18.12 -14.72
C VAL A 48 1.87 18.63 -15.38
N SER A 49 2.10 18.23 -16.63
CA SER A 49 3.29 18.64 -17.39
C SER A 49 2.92 19.19 -18.76
N ALA A 50 3.61 20.24 -19.18
CA ALA A 50 3.52 20.75 -20.55
C ALA A 50 4.91 21.11 -21.07
N LYS A 51 5.10 20.98 -22.41
CA LYS A 51 6.40 21.22 -23.06
C LYS A 51 6.24 22.20 -24.21
N TYR A 52 7.21 23.12 -24.34
CA TYR A 52 7.38 23.96 -25.50
C TYR A 52 8.88 24.09 -25.81
N PRO A 53 9.45 23.23 -26.62
CA PRO A 53 10.90 23.18 -26.87
C PRO A 53 11.46 24.53 -27.30
N GLY A 54 12.52 24.97 -26.59
CA GLY A 54 13.24 26.22 -26.90
C GLY A 54 12.64 27.49 -26.29
N MET A 55 11.51 27.44 -25.58
CA MET A 55 10.94 28.62 -24.90
C MET A 55 11.75 28.97 -23.64
N PRO A 56 12.15 30.25 -23.43
CA PRO A 56 12.81 30.69 -22.21
C PRO A 56 11.93 30.52 -20.96
N VAL A 57 12.56 30.34 -19.78
CA VAL A 57 11.88 30.06 -18.50
C VAL A 57 10.80 31.10 -18.17
N GLU A 58 11.11 32.40 -18.33
CA GLU A 58 10.18 33.48 -18.02
C GLU A 58 8.94 33.47 -18.92
N GLN A 59 9.08 32.99 -20.16
CA GLN A 59 7.96 32.84 -21.08
C GLN A 59 7.16 31.58 -20.76
N VAL A 60 7.82 30.47 -20.42
CA VAL A 60 7.15 29.25 -19.94
C VAL A 60 6.30 29.56 -18.73
N GLU A 61 6.87 30.28 -17.75
CA GLU A 61 6.17 30.68 -16.54
C GLU A 61 4.92 31.51 -16.86
N ARG A 62 5.06 32.55 -17.66
CA ARG A 62 3.98 33.50 -17.95
C ARG A 62 2.92 32.95 -18.88
N LEU A 63 3.30 32.19 -19.91
CA LEU A 63 2.41 31.79 -21.01
C LEU A 63 1.87 30.37 -20.89
N ILE A 64 2.51 29.53 -20.06
CA ILE A 64 2.13 28.11 -19.90
C ILE A 64 1.79 27.80 -18.44
N THR A 65 2.73 28.05 -17.52
CA THR A 65 2.56 27.66 -16.12
C THR A 65 1.39 28.38 -15.46
N ARG A 66 1.36 29.73 -15.54
CA ARG A 66 0.29 30.53 -14.90
C ARG A 66 -1.11 30.21 -15.40
N PRO A 67 -1.40 30.13 -16.72
CA PRO A 67 -2.73 29.75 -17.20
C PRO A 67 -3.17 28.38 -16.71
N ILE A 68 -2.23 27.42 -16.64
CA ILE A 68 -2.50 26.08 -16.10
C ILE A 68 -2.83 26.16 -14.61
N GLU A 69 -2.03 26.86 -13.81
CA GLU A 69 -2.28 27.06 -12.37
C GLU A 69 -3.62 27.72 -12.10
N GLU A 70 -3.93 28.81 -12.82
CA GLU A 70 -5.20 29.52 -12.65
C GLU A 70 -6.38 28.59 -12.93
N LYS A 71 -6.27 27.74 -13.95
CA LYS A 71 -7.33 26.77 -14.28
C LYS A 71 -7.47 25.67 -13.23
N ILE A 72 -6.36 25.14 -12.70
CA ILE A 72 -6.35 24.15 -11.62
C ILE A 72 -7.01 24.73 -10.36
N ARG A 73 -6.70 25.97 -9.99
CA ARG A 73 -7.26 26.66 -8.81
C ARG A 73 -8.78 26.89 -8.88
N THR A 74 -9.39 26.76 -10.07
CA THR A 74 -10.85 26.81 -10.19
C THR A 74 -11.56 25.52 -9.70
N MET A 75 -10.80 24.46 -9.43
CA MET A 75 -11.35 23.20 -8.93
C MET A 75 -11.48 23.26 -7.41
N GLY A 76 -12.69 23.05 -6.90
CA GLY A 76 -12.96 23.06 -5.45
C GLY A 76 -12.33 21.89 -4.68
N GLU A 77 -12.03 20.80 -5.37
CA GLU A 77 -11.43 19.57 -4.86
C GLU A 77 -9.92 19.68 -4.65
N VAL A 78 -9.27 20.66 -5.30
CA VAL A 78 -7.83 20.92 -5.14
C VAL A 78 -7.56 21.56 -3.80
N ASP A 79 -6.59 21.04 -3.07
CA ASP A 79 -6.09 21.63 -1.83
C ASP A 79 -5.02 22.67 -2.15
N GLU A 80 -3.92 22.24 -2.76
CA GLU A 80 -2.82 23.10 -3.14
C GLU A 80 -2.11 22.61 -4.41
N ILE A 81 -1.37 23.50 -5.02
CA ILE A 81 -0.31 23.21 -5.99
C ILE A 81 1.00 23.21 -5.19
N LYS A 82 1.45 22.01 -4.78
CA LYS A 82 2.57 21.82 -3.87
C LYS A 82 3.90 22.31 -4.45
N ASP A 83 4.11 22.02 -5.72
CA ASP A 83 5.28 22.44 -6.49
C ASP A 83 4.85 22.92 -7.88
N SER A 84 5.41 24.06 -8.29
CA SER A 84 5.29 24.59 -9.63
C SER A 84 6.68 24.92 -10.15
N THR A 85 7.14 24.14 -11.11
CA THR A 85 8.50 24.27 -11.66
C THR A 85 8.45 24.62 -13.13
N SER A 86 9.01 25.78 -13.49
CA SER A 86 9.24 26.19 -14.87
C SER A 86 10.70 26.04 -15.22
N LYS A 87 10.99 25.34 -16.32
CA LYS A 87 12.32 25.16 -16.92
C LYS A 87 12.32 25.63 -18.35
N VAL A 88 13.49 25.68 -18.99
CA VAL A 88 13.58 25.97 -20.41
C VAL A 88 12.77 24.92 -21.19
N GLY A 89 11.70 25.37 -21.81
CA GLY A 89 10.83 24.54 -22.64
C GLY A 89 9.95 23.52 -21.91
N GLU A 90 9.83 23.58 -20.59
CA GLU A 90 9.02 22.62 -19.82
C GLU A 90 8.44 23.27 -18.55
N CYS A 91 7.19 22.91 -18.23
CA CYS A 91 6.61 23.15 -16.91
C CYS A 91 6.14 21.86 -16.27
N LEU A 92 6.21 21.79 -14.94
CA LEU A 92 5.78 20.67 -14.12
C LEU A 92 5.06 21.21 -12.87
N LEU A 93 3.86 20.71 -12.61
CA LEU A 93 3.07 21.10 -11.45
C LEU A 93 2.63 19.86 -10.69
N HIS A 94 2.86 19.84 -9.37
CA HIS A 94 2.33 18.83 -8.47
C HIS A 94 1.04 19.34 -7.84
N VAL A 95 -0.07 18.69 -8.15
CA VAL A 95 -1.42 19.06 -7.72
C VAL A 95 -1.89 18.10 -6.64
N THR A 96 -2.22 18.62 -5.46
CA THR A 96 -2.73 17.84 -4.34
C THR A 96 -4.22 18.05 -4.20
N ILE A 97 -4.96 16.97 -4.05
CA ILE A 97 -6.41 16.94 -3.80
C ILE A 97 -6.64 16.91 -2.28
N LYS A 98 -7.71 17.61 -1.83
CA LYS A 98 -8.12 17.67 -0.42
C LYS A 98 -8.31 16.28 0.20
N ASP A 99 -7.90 16.15 1.44
CA ASP A 99 -8.01 14.90 2.21
C ASP A 99 -9.46 14.45 2.44
N GLU A 100 -10.42 15.42 2.43
CA GLU A 100 -11.84 15.13 2.59
C GLU A 100 -12.47 14.46 1.36
N VAL A 101 -11.80 14.47 0.20
CA VAL A 101 -12.29 13.80 -1.02
C VAL A 101 -12.15 12.29 -0.84
N PRO A 102 -13.26 11.52 -0.85
CA PRO A 102 -13.19 10.08 -0.71
C PRO A 102 -12.36 9.42 -1.82
N ALA A 103 -11.65 8.35 -1.50
CA ALA A 103 -10.83 7.59 -2.46
C ALA A 103 -11.62 7.15 -3.71
N GLU A 104 -12.90 6.79 -3.53
CA GLU A 104 -13.80 6.37 -4.61
C GLU A 104 -14.11 7.50 -5.61
N GLN A 105 -13.99 8.76 -5.21
CA GLN A 105 -14.24 9.93 -6.05
C GLN A 105 -12.99 10.41 -6.80
N LEU A 106 -11.78 9.98 -6.42
CA LEU A 106 -10.55 10.42 -7.07
C LEU A 106 -10.51 10.16 -8.58
N PRO A 107 -10.97 9.02 -9.12
CA PRO A 107 -10.99 8.81 -10.56
C PRO A 107 -11.83 9.88 -11.30
N SER A 108 -12.96 10.31 -10.71
CA SER A 108 -13.79 11.40 -11.27
C SER A 108 -13.12 12.76 -11.14
N THR A 109 -12.39 12.99 -10.05
CA THR A 109 -11.62 14.23 -9.82
C THR A 109 -10.46 14.34 -10.81
N TRP A 110 -9.73 13.25 -11.06
CA TRP A 110 -8.69 13.23 -12.09
C TRP A 110 -9.25 13.43 -13.50
N LYS A 111 -10.42 12.90 -13.78
CA LYS A 111 -11.11 13.18 -15.04
C LYS A 111 -11.49 14.66 -15.16
N LEU A 112 -11.96 15.27 -14.08
CA LEU A 112 -12.24 16.71 -14.05
C LEU A 112 -10.97 17.53 -14.29
N LEU A 113 -9.85 17.15 -13.66
CA LEU A 113 -8.55 17.81 -13.89
C LEU A 113 -8.13 17.72 -15.37
N ARG A 114 -8.25 16.53 -16.00
CA ARG A 114 -7.98 16.39 -17.45
C ARG A 114 -8.87 17.29 -18.30
N ASN A 115 -10.16 17.36 -17.99
CA ASN A 115 -11.08 18.24 -18.70
C ASN A 115 -10.66 19.72 -18.54
N ARG A 116 -10.24 20.15 -17.34
CA ARG A 116 -9.71 21.51 -17.13
C ARG A 116 -8.42 21.77 -17.91
N MET A 117 -7.57 20.75 -18.04
CA MET A 117 -6.37 20.86 -18.88
C MET A 117 -6.71 20.95 -20.36
N ASP A 118 -7.75 20.28 -20.81
CA ASP A 118 -8.26 20.42 -22.19
C ASP A 118 -8.88 21.81 -22.42
N ASP A 119 -9.59 22.36 -21.44
CA ASP A 119 -10.17 23.71 -21.51
C ASP A 119 -9.10 24.82 -21.63
N VAL A 120 -7.91 24.64 -21.05
CA VAL A 120 -6.84 25.64 -21.10
C VAL A 120 -6.01 25.57 -22.38
N LYS A 121 -6.02 24.45 -23.12
CA LYS A 121 -5.23 24.27 -24.35
C LYS A 121 -5.37 25.39 -25.37
N PRO A 122 -6.58 25.93 -25.66
CA PRO A 122 -6.74 27.03 -26.61
C PRO A 122 -6.09 28.35 -26.16
N GLU A 123 -5.86 28.51 -24.84
CA GLU A 123 -5.24 29.71 -24.26
C GLU A 123 -3.71 29.66 -24.31
N LEU A 124 -3.14 28.46 -24.54
CA LEU A 124 -1.70 28.24 -24.59
C LEU A 124 -1.13 28.59 -25.97
N PRO A 125 0.17 28.93 -26.05
CA PRO A 125 0.84 29.19 -27.34
C PRO A 125 0.73 27.99 -28.29
N GLN A 126 0.50 28.28 -29.58
CA GLN A 126 0.49 27.26 -30.64
C GLN A 126 1.81 26.50 -30.66
N GLY A 127 1.76 25.16 -30.66
CA GLY A 127 2.94 24.29 -30.58
C GLY A 127 3.25 23.79 -29.16
N THR A 128 2.46 24.18 -28.15
CA THR A 128 2.56 23.59 -26.80
C THR A 128 2.16 22.11 -26.83
N ILE A 129 3.04 21.25 -26.33
CA ILE A 129 2.79 19.81 -26.17
C ILE A 129 2.22 19.59 -24.77
N GLY A 130 1.00 19.05 -24.68
CA GLY A 130 0.26 18.93 -23.43
C GLY A 130 -0.79 20.03 -23.25
N PRO A 131 -1.21 20.39 -22.03
CA PRO A 131 -0.83 19.79 -20.74
C PRO A 131 -1.28 18.33 -20.61
N MET A 132 -0.41 17.50 -20.01
CA MET A 132 -0.68 16.10 -19.73
C MET A 132 -0.79 15.90 -18.22
N VAL A 133 -1.79 15.12 -17.80
CA VAL A 133 -2.03 14.77 -16.38
C VAL A 133 -1.59 13.35 -16.14
N ASN A 134 -0.64 13.17 -15.24
CA ASN A 134 -0.21 11.88 -14.74
C ASN A 134 -0.67 11.71 -13.28
N ASP A 135 -1.71 10.94 -13.07
CA ASP A 135 -2.31 10.59 -11.77
C ASP A 135 -1.83 9.22 -11.25
N THR A 136 -0.93 8.57 -11.98
CA THR A 136 -0.37 7.26 -11.63
C THR A 136 1.13 7.31 -11.33
N PHE A 137 1.69 8.51 -11.17
CA PHE A 137 3.14 8.67 -10.93
C PHE A 137 3.60 8.07 -9.59
N GLY A 138 2.70 7.99 -8.62
CA GLY A 138 2.95 7.43 -7.30
C GLY A 138 2.69 5.93 -7.19
N ASP A 139 2.24 5.26 -8.27
CA ASP A 139 2.07 3.81 -8.26
C ASP A 139 3.42 3.13 -7.97
N THR A 140 3.41 2.15 -7.07
CA THR A 140 4.59 1.35 -6.74
C THR A 140 4.54 0.01 -7.44
N SER A 141 5.64 -0.34 -8.13
CA SER A 141 5.75 -1.65 -8.77
C SER A 141 6.08 -2.74 -7.74
N VAL A 142 5.40 -3.87 -7.83
CA VAL A 142 5.65 -5.05 -6.97
C VAL A 142 6.94 -5.78 -7.37
N ALA A 143 7.34 -5.66 -8.63
CA ALA A 143 8.61 -6.18 -9.12
C ALA A 143 9.11 -5.34 -10.30
N THR A 144 10.42 -5.17 -10.40
CA THR A 144 11.08 -4.63 -11.58
C THR A 144 11.98 -5.70 -12.16
N ILE A 145 11.81 -5.97 -13.47
CA ILE A 145 12.52 -7.02 -14.19
C ILE A 145 13.40 -6.36 -15.23
N ALA A 146 14.69 -6.60 -15.17
CA ALA A 146 15.65 -6.11 -16.15
C ALA A 146 15.80 -7.12 -17.29
N LEU A 147 15.43 -6.72 -18.51
CA LEU A 147 15.77 -7.41 -19.75
C LEU A 147 17.05 -6.80 -20.30
N TRP A 148 18.09 -7.58 -20.38
CA TRP A 148 19.37 -7.17 -20.94
C TRP A 148 19.94 -8.26 -21.85
N SER A 149 20.87 -7.91 -22.72
CA SER A 149 21.41 -8.87 -23.68
C SER A 149 22.87 -8.60 -24.01
N ASP A 150 23.52 -9.62 -24.54
CA ASP A 150 24.80 -9.53 -25.21
C ASP A 150 24.60 -9.75 -26.72
N GLY A 151 24.72 -8.68 -27.50
CA GLY A 151 24.73 -8.76 -28.96
C GLY A 151 23.42 -8.42 -29.69
N PHE A 152 22.32 -8.15 -28.96
CA PHE A 152 21.06 -7.66 -29.56
C PHE A 152 20.96 -6.14 -29.49
N SER A 153 20.36 -5.56 -30.52
CA SER A 153 20.08 -4.13 -30.58
C SER A 153 18.97 -3.72 -29.61
N MET A 154 18.90 -2.43 -29.25
CA MET A 154 17.84 -1.91 -28.39
C MET A 154 16.44 -2.10 -29.01
N ALA A 155 16.33 -2.04 -30.35
CA ALA A 155 15.07 -2.29 -31.05
C ALA A 155 14.59 -3.73 -30.91
N GLU A 156 15.49 -4.71 -31.05
CA GLU A 156 15.19 -6.12 -30.85
C GLU A 156 14.83 -6.41 -29.38
N MET A 157 15.57 -5.78 -28.45
CA MET A 157 15.24 -5.86 -27.03
C MET A 157 13.86 -5.26 -26.71
N HIS A 158 13.50 -4.13 -27.35
CA HIS A 158 12.19 -3.51 -27.16
C HIS A 158 11.05 -4.39 -27.69
N GLU A 159 11.24 -5.01 -28.85
CA GLU A 159 10.23 -5.94 -29.39
C GLU A 159 10.07 -7.17 -28.49
N THR A 160 11.19 -7.73 -28.01
CA THR A 160 11.17 -8.82 -27.03
C THR A 160 10.47 -8.39 -25.71
N ALA A 161 10.76 -7.18 -25.22
CA ALA A 161 10.10 -6.64 -24.03
C ALA A 161 8.58 -6.50 -24.22
N ARG A 162 8.12 -6.10 -25.43
CA ARG A 162 6.69 -6.05 -25.76
C ARG A 162 6.03 -7.43 -25.70
N GLN A 163 6.65 -8.45 -26.26
CA GLN A 163 6.17 -9.83 -26.20
C GLN A 163 6.12 -10.34 -24.76
N ILE A 164 7.14 -10.03 -23.96
CA ILE A 164 7.14 -10.34 -22.53
C ILE A 164 5.98 -9.64 -21.82
N ARG A 165 5.77 -8.34 -22.05
CA ARG A 165 4.65 -7.59 -21.48
C ARG A 165 3.29 -8.20 -21.84
N GLU A 166 3.08 -8.57 -23.09
CA GLU A 166 1.84 -9.19 -23.54
C GLU A 166 1.59 -10.50 -22.80
N ARG A 167 2.62 -11.32 -22.62
CA ARG A 167 2.54 -12.57 -21.88
C ARG A 167 2.29 -12.33 -20.38
N LEU A 168 2.97 -11.37 -19.77
CA LEU A 168 2.75 -11.00 -18.37
C LEU A 168 1.34 -10.49 -18.12
N ASN A 169 0.77 -9.70 -19.03
CA ASN A 169 -0.59 -9.17 -18.90
C ASN A 169 -1.68 -10.25 -18.87
N LEU A 170 -1.36 -11.49 -19.23
CA LEU A 170 -2.28 -12.63 -19.10
C LEU A 170 -2.33 -13.17 -17.66
N LEU A 171 -1.37 -12.83 -16.81
CA LEU A 171 -1.37 -13.26 -15.42
C LEU A 171 -2.48 -12.56 -14.63
N LYS A 172 -3.28 -13.35 -13.94
CA LYS A 172 -4.36 -12.83 -13.10
C LYS A 172 -3.81 -11.97 -11.95
N GLY A 173 -4.29 -10.75 -11.84
CA GLY A 173 -3.91 -9.82 -10.77
C GLY A 173 -2.95 -8.71 -11.22
N ILE A 174 -2.48 -8.71 -12.47
CA ILE A 174 -1.71 -7.58 -13.03
C ILE A 174 -2.65 -6.41 -13.31
N LEU A 175 -2.22 -5.21 -12.93
CA LEU A 175 -2.82 -3.93 -13.29
C LEU A 175 -2.24 -3.44 -14.62
N LYS A 176 -0.91 -3.34 -14.70
CA LYS A 176 -0.15 -2.88 -15.88
C LYS A 176 1.32 -3.31 -15.79
N VAL A 177 2.00 -3.26 -16.94
CA VAL A 177 3.45 -3.41 -17.03
C VAL A 177 4.01 -2.24 -17.84
N ASP A 178 4.85 -1.41 -17.21
CA ASP A 178 5.46 -0.23 -17.82
C ASP A 178 6.94 -0.48 -18.16
N PHE A 179 7.44 0.23 -19.19
CA PHE A 179 8.85 0.14 -19.59
C PHE A 179 9.65 1.37 -19.17
N THR A 180 10.89 1.13 -18.78
CA THR A 180 11.90 2.18 -18.60
C THR A 180 13.18 1.76 -19.32
N GLY A 181 13.92 2.72 -19.86
CA GLY A 181 15.19 2.45 -20.55
C GLY A 181 15.05 2.15 -22.04
N VAL A 182 13.85 2.28 -22.61
CA VAL A 182 13.64 2.13 -24.05
C VAL A 182 14.22 3.34 -24.78
N GLN A 183 15.02 3.08 -25.80
CA GLN A 183 15.50 4.09 -26.72
C GLN A 183 14.83 3.91 -28.07
N ASP A 184 14.04 4.92 -28.48
CA ASP A 184 13.28 4.88 -29.73
C ASP A 184 14.20 4.93 -30.94
N GLU A 185 13.86 4.16 -31.98
CA GLU A 185 14.46 4.31 -33.29
C GLU A 185 13.74 5.38 -34.09
N ARG A 186 14.51 6.14 -34.87
CA ARG A 186 14.00 7.12 -35.81
C ARG A 186 14.71 6.99 -37.16
N ILE A 187 14.03 7.43 -38.20
CA ILE A 187 14.61 7.58 -39.53
C ILE A 187 15.06 9.03 -39.68
N TYR A 188 16.36 9.23 -39.80
CA TYR A 188 16.97 10.53 -39.99
C TYR A 188 17.17 10.76 -41.48
N LEU A 189 16.81 11.96 -41.94
CA LEU A 189 17.01 12.47 -43.28
C LEU A 189 18.07 13.56 -43.20
N ASP A 190 19.32 13.22 -43.42
CA ASP A 190 20.42 14.17 -43.41
C ASP A 190 20.52 14.84 -44.78
N VAL A 191 20.13 16.11 -44.84
CA VAL A 191 20.07 16.89 -46.08
C VAL A 191 21.16 17.96 -46.11
N SER A 192 21.74 18.21 -47.32
CA SER A 192 22.73 19.29 -47.49
C SER A 192 22.01 20.60 -47.83
N ASN A 193 22.19 21.61 -46.97
CA ASN A 193 21.62 22.95 -47.20
C ASN A 193 22.02 23.55 -48.57
N ALA A 194 23.28 23.31 -49.00
CA ALA A 194 23.76 23.78 -50.30
C ALA A 194 22.99 23.12 -51.48
N ARG A 195 22.70 21.82 -51.36
CA ARG A 195 22.00 21.07 -52.41
C ARG A 195 20.52 21.42 -52.49
N ILE A 196 19.88 21.60 -51.32
CA ILE A 196 18.49 22.08 -51.22
C ILE A 196 18.36 23.47 -51.84
N ALA A 197 19.24 24.39 -51.47
CA ALA A 197 19.24 25.76 -52.00
C ALA A 197 19.48 25.79 -53.53
N GLN A 198 20.37 24.93 -54.08
CA GLN A 198 20.64 24.80 -55.48
C GLN A 198 19.41 24.32 -56.27
N LEU A 199 18.61 23.43 -55.68
CA LEU A 199 17.42 22.83 -56.30
C LEU A 199 16.14 23.64 -56.04
N GLY A 200 16.21 24.68 -55.21
CA GLY A 200 15.05 25.49 -54.83
C GLY A 200 13.98 24.70 -54.06
N ILE A 201 14.40 23.68 -53.28
CA ILE A 201 13.48 22.82 -52.53
C ILE A 201 13.35 23.39 -51.11
N ASP A 202 12.14 23.44 -50.56
CA ASP A 202 11.92 23.74 -49.12
C ASP A 202 11.93 22.44 -48.29
N ILE A 203 12.60 22.49 -47.16
CA ILE A 203 12.59 21.37 -46.19
C ILE A 203 11.16 21.03 -45.73
N ALA A 204 10.29 22.03 -45.61
CA ALA A 204 8.89 21.84 -45.29
C ALA A 204 8.14 21.01 -46.35
N ASP A 205 8.46 21.21 -47.66
CA ASP A 205 7.86 20.45 -48.74
C ASP A 205 8.28 18.98 -48.72
N ILE A 206 9.52 18.67 -48.31
CA ILE A 206 9.96 17.30 -48.10
C ILE A 206 9.11 16.61 -47.00
N GLY A 207 8.95 17.28 -45.85
CA GLY A 207 8.14 16.77 -44.74
C GLY A 207 6.68 16.55 -45.15
N LYS A 208 6.09 17.53 -45.88
CA LYS A 208 4.72 17.45 -46.36
C LYS A 208 4.52 16.29 -47.33
N THR A 209 5.39 16.15 -48.31
CA THR A 209 5.33 15.07 -49.31
C THR A 209 5.44 13.69 -48.66
N LEU A 210 6.32 13.52 -47.70
CA LEU A 210 6.45 12.27 -46.92
C LEU A 210 5.18 11.95 -46.11
N LEU A 211 4.58 12.95 -45.46
CA LEU A 211 3.32 12.77 -44.73
C LEU A 211 2.17 12.41 -45.68
N GLU A 212 2.07 13.04 -46.83
CA GLU A 212 1.03 12.78 -47.84
C GLU A 212 1.15 11.39 -48.46
N GLN A 213 2.37 10.84 -48.57
CA GLN A 213 2.60 9.52 -49.15
C GLN A 213 2.56 8.38 -48.09
N ASN A 214 2.73 8.70 -46.82
CA ASN A 214 2.66 7.73 -45.73
C ASN A 214 1.25 7.67 -45.10
N ILE A 215 0.24 7.53 -45.92
CA ILE A 215 -1.16 7.49 -45.47
C ILE A 215 -1.75 6.12 -45.75
N VAL A 216 -2.36 5.51 -44.74
CA VAL A 216 -3.21 4.33 -44.91
C VAL A 216 -4.64 4.79 -45.18
N LEU A 217 -5.04 4.71 -46.43
CA LEU A 217 -6.42 4.99 -46.82
C LEU A 217 -7.23 3.67 -46.76
N PRO A 218 -8.46 3.66 -46.22
CA PRO A 218 -9.31 2.49 -46.32
C PRO A 218 -9.66 2.21 -47.76
N GLY A 219 -9.20 1.10 -48.30
CA GLY A 219 -9.42 0.71 -49.72
C GLY A 219 -10.86 0.28 -50.04
N GLY A 220 -11.72 0.15 -48.99
CA GLY A 220 -13.09 -0.31 -49.13
C GLY A 220 -13.23 -1.82 -49.25
N ARG A 221 -14.42 -2.28 -49.63
CA ARG A 221 -14.78 -3.70 -49.73
C ARG A 221 -15.40 -3.95 -51.09
N ILE A 222 -15.05 -5.04 -51.73
CA ILE A 222 -15.62 -5.47 -53.01
C ILE A 222 -16.32 -6.79 -52.79
N ASN A 223 -17.60 -6.88 -53.12
CA ASN A 223 -18.35 -8.14 -53.08
C ASN A 223 -18.26 -8.82 -54.46
N VAL A 224 -17.66 -10.01 -54.48
CA VAL A 224 -17.55 -10.85 -55.66
C VAL A 224 -18.12 -12.22 -55.33
N ASN A 225 -19.25 -12.60 -55.94
CA ASN A 225 -19.91 -13.90 -55.73
C ASN A 225 -20.15 -14.26 -54.27
N ASP A 226 -20.74 -13.35 -53.46
CA ASP A 226 -21.00 -13.47 -52.02
C ASP A 226 -19.74 -13.56 -51.15
N VAL A 227 -18.55 -13.34 -51.68
CA VAL A 227 -17.32 -13.21 -50.93
C VAL A 227 -16.93 -11.75 -50.83
N GLU A 228 -16.83 -11.27 -49.59
CA GLU A 228 -16.36 -9.90 -49.28
C GLU A 228 -14.84 -9.86 -49.32
N ILE A 229 -14.29 -9.13 -50.30
CA ILE A 229 -12.85 -8.90 -50.43
C ILE A 229 -12.53 -7.51 -49.89
N ILE A 230 -11.69 -7.46 -48.85
CA ILE A 230 -11.18 -6.21 -48.31
C ILE A 230 -10.03 -5.75 -49.21
N VAL A 231 -10.14 -4.51 -49.73
CA VAL A 231 -9.06 -3.91 -50.51
C VAL A 231 -8.11 -3.21 -49.55
N GLU A 232 -6.89 -3.69 -49.48
CA GLU A 232 -5.83 -3.08 -48.66
C GLU A 232 -4.96 -2.19 -49.57
N THR A 233 -4.86 -0.89 -49.20
CA THR A 233 -4.00 0.05 -49.94
C THR A 233 -2.59 0.04 -49.34
N GLN A 234 -1.58 -0.15 -50.17
CA GLN A 234 -0.18 -0.04 -49.78
C GLN A 234 0.24 1.45 -49.76
N GLY A 235 -0.10 2.13 -48.67
CA GLY A 235 0.27 3.56 -48.50
C GLY A 235 1.28 3.82 -47.40
N ARG A 236 1.79 2.76 -46.75
CA ARG A 236 2.71 2.89 -45.61
C ARG A 236 4.13 2.47 -46.02
N PHE A 237 5.12 3.28 -45.67
CA PHE A 237 6.52 2.89 -45.88
C PHE A 237 6.89 1.71 -45.00
N THR A 238 7.46 0.67 -45.61
CA THR A 238 7.91 -0.56 -44.90
C THR A 238 9.43 -0.71 -44.94
N SER A 239 10.13 0.09 -45.77
CA SER A 239 11.59 0.06 -45.84
C SER A 239 12.18 1.45 -46.08
N ILE A 240 13.46 1.61 -45.76
CA ILE A 240 14.23 2.85 -45.99
C ILE A 240 14.32 3.13 -47.50
N ASP A 241 14.43 2.09 -48.34
CA ASP A 241 14.52 2.21 -49.78
C ASP A 241 13.27 2.85 -50.35
N GLN A 242 12.07 2.45 -49.88
CA GLN A 242 10.81 3.08 -50.31
C GLN A 242 10.76 4.57 -49.98
N ILE A 243 11.30 4.97 -48.81
CA ILE A 243 11.40 6.39 -48.45
C ILE A 243 12.36 7.11 -49.39
N GLY A 244 13.45 6.46 -49.80
CA GLY A 244 14.43 7.01 -50.74
C GLY A 244 13.87 7.22 -52.15
N GLU A 245 12.90 6.45 -52.56
CA GLU A 245 12.26 6.54 -53.88
C GLU A 245 11.15 7.59 -53.97
N VAL A 246 10.77 8.21 -52.82
CA VAL A 246 9.79 9.30 -52.81
C VAL A 246 10.24 10.45 -53.68
N LEU A 247 9.38 10.86 -54.62
CA LEU A 247 9.65 11.95 -55.54
C LEU A 247 9.30 13.30 -54.89
N ILE A 248 10.31 14.15 -54.72
CA ILE A 248 10.17 15.49 -54.15
C ILE A 248 10.06 16.49 -55.32
N PRO A 249 8.99 17.31 -55.35
CA PRO A 249 8.82 18.30 -56.40
C PRO A 249 9.85 19.44 -56.28
N ILE A 250 10.42 19.87 -57.39
CA ILE A 250 11.35 21.01 -57.46
C ILE A 250 10.53 22.28 -57.70
N SER A 251 10.65 23.26 -56.78
CA SER A 251 9.90 24.51 -56.84
C SER A 251 10.15 25.27 -58.13
N GLY A 252 9.07 25.68 -58.82
CA GLY A 252 9.13 26.43 -60.08
C GLY A 252 9.37 25.59 -61.33
N THR A 253 9.40 24.25 -61.23
CA THR A 253 9.51 23.33 -62.37
C THR A 253 8.44 22.23 -62.29
N GLN A 254 8.20 21.49 -63.38
CA GLN A 254 7.36 20.29 -63.39
C GLN A 254 8.17 19.01 -63.12
N SER A 255 9.40 19.15 -62.65
CA SER A 255 10.32 18.04 -62.41
C SER A 255 10.32 17.63 -60.96
N SER A 256 10.53 16.34 -60.71
CA SER A 256 10.69 15.78 -59.36
C SER A 256 12.01 15.02 -59.29
N ILE A 257 12.58 14.93 -58.08
CA ILE A 257 13.82 14.22 -57.81
C ILE A 257 13.61 13.21 -56.69
N PRO A 258 14.16 11.99 -56.78
CA PRO A 258 14.09 11.03 -55.69
C PRO A 258 14.77 11.55 -54.41
N LEU A 259 14.17 11.29 -53.26
CA LEU A 259 14.69 11.76 -51.94
C LEU A 259 16.11 11.26 -51.66
N ARG A 260 16.46 10.04 -52.10
CA ARG A 260 17.82 9.47 -51.96
C ARG A 260 18.90 10.31 -52.66
N ASP A 261 18.55 11.12 -53.67
CA ASP A 261 19.50 11.96 -54.40
C ASP A 261 19.79 13.30 -53.71
N ILE A 262 18.96 13.68 -52.72
CA ILE A 262 19.05 14.94 -51.97
C ILE A 262 19.32 14.74 -50.49
N ALA A 263 19.01 13.56 -49.94
CA ALA A 263 19.17 13.23 -48.51
C ALA A 263 19.88 11.88 -48.31
N THR A 264 20.69 11.79 -47.30
CA THR A 264 21.16 10.50 -46.77
C THR A 264 20.17 10.01 -45.75
N ILE A 265 19.58 8.84 -45.99
CA ILE A 265 18.54 8.27 -45.14
C ILE A 265 19.20 7.21 -44.25
N ARG A 266 19.10 7.38 -42.95
CA ARG A 266 19.65 6.42 -42.00
C ARG A 266 18.68 6.15 -40.85
N LYS A 267 18.67 4.92 -40.38
CA LYS A 267 17.96 4.51 -39.19
C LYS A 267 18.93 4.60 -37.99
N ALA A 268 18.56 5.32 -36.96
CA ALA A 268 19.38 5.48 -35.77
C ALA A 268 18.50 5.73 -34.52
N TYR A 269 19.09 5.56 -33.37
CA TYR A 269 18.42 5.81 -32.11
C TYR A 269 18.39 7.30 -31.79
N VAL A 270 17.38 7.69 -30.99
CA VAL A 270 17.22 9.07 -30.52
C VAL A 270 18.35 9.42 -29.55
N GLU A 271 19.07 10.51 -29.85
CA GLU A 271 20.09 11.10 -28.97
C GLU A 271 19.72 12.54 -28.60
N PRO A 272 19.97 12.98 -27.33
CA PRO A 272 20.49 12.20 -26.22
C PRO A 272 19.47 11.17 -25.69
N VAL A 273 19.98 10.09 -25.08
CA VAL A 273 19.11 9.03 -24.50
C VAL A 273 18.29 9.63 -23.36
N TYR A 274 16.99 9.49 -23.44
CA TYR A 274 16.08 9.94 -22.40
C TYR A 274 15.75 8.77 -21.48
N ASN A 275 16.01 8.92 -20.16
CA ASN A 275 15.82 7.88 -19.13
C ASN A 275 16.49 6.54 -19.46
N PRO A 276 17.83 6.50 -19.65
CA PRO A 276 18.51 5.24 -19.88
C PRO A 276 18.47 4.36 -18.61
N ALA A 277 18.29 3.05 -18.79
CA ALA A 277 18.38 2.07 -17.72
C ALA A 277 19.58 1.16 -17.92
N TYR A 278 20.26 0.86 -16.82
CA TYR A 278 21.43 -0.03 -16.81
C TYR A 278 21.24 -1.09 -15.72
N TYR A 279 21.58 -2.32 -16.06
CA TYR A 279 21.62 -3.44 -15.12
C TYR A 279 22.99 -4.12 -15.23
N ASN A 280 23.70 -4.29 -14.11
CA ASN A 280 25.06 -4.84 -14.08
C ASN A 280 26.04 -4.17 -15.07
N GLY A 281 25.91 -2.84 -15.26
CA GLY A 281 26.76 -2.07 -16.16
C GLY A 281 26.42 -2.20 -17.66
N LYS A 282 25.38 -2.96 -18.02
CA LYS A 282 24.88 -3.11 -19.38
C LYS A 282 23.56 -2.35 -19.56
N GLN A 283 23.33 -1.83 -20.75
CA GLN A 283 22.07 -1.21 -21.09
C GLN A 283 20.94 -2.24 -21.03
N ALA A 284 19.83 -1.88 -20.41
CA ALA A 284 18.70 -2.77 -20.16
C ALA A 284 17.38 -2.08 -20.40
N ILE A 285 16.33 -2.85 -20.66
CA ILE A 285 14.94 -2.41 -20.59
C ILE A 285 14.37 -2.96 -19.29
N VAL A 286 13.85 -2.08 -18.43
CA VAL A 286 13.24 -2.45 -17.16
C VAL A 286 11.73 -2.52 -17.33
N LEU A 287 11.15 -3.68 -17.02
CA LEU A 287 9.72 -3.91 -16.97
C LEU A 287 9.27 -3.76 -15.51
N SER A 288 8.48 -2.74 -15.23
CA SER A 288 7.88 -2.50 -13.93
C SER A 288 6.50 -3.12 -13.88
N VAL A 289 6.29 -4.08 -12.98
CA VAL A 289 5.04 -4.85 -12.85
C VAL A 289 4.22 -4.28 -11.70
N PHE A 290 2.96 -3.91 -11.98
CA PHE A 290 2.01 -3.36 -11.02
C PHE A 290 0.84 -4.33 -10.84
N ILE A 291 0.36 -4.51 -9.61
CA ILE A 291 -0.75 -5.40 -9.28
C ILE A 291 -2.01 -4.63 -8.87
N LEU A 292 -3.14 -5.29 -9.03
CA LEU A 292 -4.43 -4.77 -8.56
C LEU A 292 -4.47 -4.75 -7.03
N SER A 293 -5.20 -3.78 -6.46
CA SER A 293 -5.47 -3.73 -5.03
C SER A 293 -6.19 -5.01 -4.56
N GLY A 294 -5.86 -5.49 -3.35
CA GLY A 294 -6.45 -6.71 -2.76
C GLY A 294 -5.88 -8.03 -3.29
N VAL A 295 -4.85 -8.00 -4.14
CA VAL A 295 -4.13 -9.20 -4.58
C VAL A 295 -3.07 -9.55 -3.55
N ASP A 296 -3.01 -10.82 -3.11
CA ASP A 296 -1.92 -11.32 -2.26
C ASP A 296 -0.59 -11.25 -3.03
N ALA A 297 0.28 -10.33 -2.58
CA ALA A 297 1.55 -10.07 -3.25
C ALA A 297 2.52 -11.27 -3.18
N ILE A 298 2.43 -12.11 -2.14
CA ILE A 298 3.30 -13.29 -1.99
C ILE A 298 2.89 -14.36 -2.99
N GLU A 299 1.59 -14.68 -3.06
CA GLU A 299 1.07 -15.68 -4.02
C GLU A 299 1.30 -15.22 -5.46
N PHE A 300 1.04 -13.94 -5.74
CA PHE A 300 1.32 -13.34 -7.04
C PHE A 300 2.80 -13.45 -7.40
N GLY A 301 3.69 -13.17 -6.45
CA GLY A 301 5.13 -13.24 -6.65
C GLY A 301 5.62 -14.63 -7.03
N GLU A 302 5.10 -15.69 -6.43
CA GLU A 302 5.47 -17.08 -6.80
C GLU A 302 5.00 -17.40 -8.23
N ARG A 303 3.81 -16.95 -8.63
CA ARG A 303 3.30 -17.11 -10.01
C ARG A 303 4.15 -16.31 -11.01
N LEU A 304 4.47 -15.05 -10.68
CA LEU A 304 5.32 -14.20 -11.52
C LEU A 304 6.71 -14.81 -11.71
N LYS A 305 7.31 -15.33 -10.65
CA LYS A 305 8.62 -15.98 -10.71
C LYS A 305 8.63 -17.20 -11.63
N THR A 306 7.59 -18.02 -11.55
CA THR A 306 7.42 -19.18 -12.43
C THR A 306 7.29 -18.75 -13.88
N GLU A 307 6.44 -17.75 -14.16
CA GLU A 307 6.22 -17.24 -15.52
C GLU A 307 7.51 -16.63 -16.11
N ILE A 308 8.26 -15.85 -15.33
CA ILE A 308 9.54 -15.29 -15.80
C ILE A 308 10.56 -16.39 -16.12
N GLN A 309 10.61 -17.46 -15.34
CA GLN A 309 11.49 -18.60 -15.65
C GLN A 309 11.07 -19.31 -16.94
N GLU A 310 9.77 -19.47 -17.20
CA GLU A 310 9.27 -20.05 -18.46
C GLU A 310 9.55 -19.13 -19.65
N ILE A 311 9.38 -17.81 -19.48
CA ILE A 311 9.71 -16.82 -20.50
C ILE A 311 11.21 -16.89 -20.82
N GLU A 312 12.07 -16.85 -19.81
CA GLU A 312 13.54 -16.88 -20.00
C GLU A 312 13.98 -18.12 -20.78
N GLN A 313 13.40 -19.29 -20.50
CA GLN A 313 13.69 -20.54 -21.25
C GLN A 313 13.24 -20.47 -22.72
N SER A 314 12.24 -19.67 -23.04
CA SER A 314 11.73 -19.51 -24.41
C SER A 314 12.47 -18.45 -25.22
N LEU A 315 13.27 -17.58 -24.57
CA LEU A 315 14.02 -16.53 -25.23
C LEU A 315 15.23 -17.08 -26.01
N PRO A 316 15.60 -16.41 -27.11
CA PRO A 316 16.85 -16.71 -27.83
C PRO A 316 18.08 -16.57 -26.92
N TRP A 317 19.12 -17.37 -27.21
CA TRP A 317 20.41 -17.27 -26.53
C TRP A 317 20.97 -15.85 -26.61
N GLY A 318 21.43 -15.31 -25.47
CA GLY A 318 21.96 -13.95 -25.35
C GLY A 318 21.04 -12.98 -24.63
N TYR A 319 19.75 -13.29 -24.49
CA TYR A 319 18.86 -12.55 -23.59
C TYR A 319 18.94 -13.06 -22.16
N LYS A 320 18.77 -12.15 -21.21
CA LYS A 320 18.70 -12.44 -19.78
C LYS A 320 17.58 -11.65 -19.13
N LEU A 321 16.88 -12.28 -18.19
CA LEU A 321 15.84 -11.69 -17.37
C LEU A 321 16.21 -11.82 -15.90
N ASP A 322 16.46 -10.72 -15.23
CA ASP A 322 16.79 -10.69 -13.81
C ASP A 322 15.83 -9.78 -13.05
N PHE A 323 15.46 -10.15 -11.83
CA PHE A 323 14.73 -9.27 -10.94
C PHE A 323 15.70 -8.21 -10.38
N ALA A 324 15.48 -6.94 -10.74
CA ALA A 324 16.18 -5.82 -10.14
C ALA A 324 15.62 -5.51 -8.74
N THR A 325 14.28 -5.55 -8.60
CA THR A 325 13.58 -5.54 -7.30
C THR A 325 12.48 -6.59 -7.31
N PHE A 326 12.27 -7.24 -6.15
CA PHE A 326 11.23 -8.25 -6.00
C PHE A 326 10.61 -8.15 -4.61
N GLN A 327 9.59 -7.29 -4.48
CA GLN A 327 8.92 -6.97 -3.23
C GLN A 327 8.26 -8.20 -2.56
N PRO A 328 7.68 -9.18 -3.29
CA PRO A 328 7.03 -10.33 -2.67
C PRO A 328 7.91 -11.12 -1.69
N GLU A 329 9.22 -11.21 -1.96
CA GLU A 329 10.16 -11.88 -1.06
C GLU A 329 10.43 -11.06 0.21
N LEU A 330 10.49 -9.73 0.07
CA LEU A 330 10.63 -8.82 1.21
C LEU A 330 9.39 -8.90 2.11
N ILE A 331 8.19 -8.87 1.51
CA ILE A 331 6.91 -9.03 2.22
C ILE A 331 6.88 -10.37 2.97
N LYS A 332 7.22 -11.48 2.30
CA LYS A 332 7.27 -12.81 2.91
C LYS A 332 8.21 -12.84 4.13
N ARG A 333 9.36 -12.19 4.04
CA ARG A 333 10.34 -12.09 5.13
C ARG A 333 9.81 -11.22 6.27
N SER A 334 9.22 -10.07 5.94
CA SER A 334 8.64 -9.14 6.92
C SER A 334 7.47 -9.77 7.69
N VAL A 335 6.51 -10.36 6.99
CA VAL A 335 5.36 -11.05 7.60
C VAL A 335 5.82 -12.22 8.48
N LYS A 336 6.79 -13.03 8.03
CA LYS A 336 7.35 -14.10 8.83
C LYS A 336 8.00 -13.57 10.12
N GLY A 337 8.78 -12.50 10.04
CA GLY A 337 9.40 -11.85 11.19
C GLY A 337 8.36 -11.36 12.19
N MET A 338 7.31 -10.71 11.72
CA MET A 338 6.23 -10.20 12.58
C MET A 338 5.43 -11.32 13.24
N VAL A 339 5.12 -12.40 12.54
CA VAL A 339 4.47 -13.58 13.12
C VAL A 339 5.32 -14.19 14.22
N ILE A 340 6.64 -14.27 14.05
CA ILE A 340 7.58 -14.72 15.10
C ILE A 340 7.51 -13.78 16.30
N ASN A 341 7.55 -12.47 16.10
CA ASN A 341 7.45 -11.48 17.19
C ASN A 341 6.12 -11.60 17.97
N VAL A 342 5.01 -11.88 17.27
CA VAL A 342 3.71 -12.16 17.91
C VAL A 342 3.81 -13.40 18.80
N ILE A 343 4.38 -14.50 18.30
CA ILE A 343 4.54 -15.74 19.06
C ILE A 343 5.45 -15.53 20.29
N GLU A 344 6.56 -14.83 20.12
CA GLU A 344 7.47 -14.48 21.22
C GLU A 344 6.78 -13.61 22.27
N SER A 345 6.01 -12.60 21.85
CA SER A 345 5.25 -11.74 22.75
C SER A 345 4.22 -12.55 23.55
N VAL A 346 3.49 -13.44 22.90
CA VAL A 346 2.53 -14.35 23.56
C VAL A 346 3.25 -15.25 24.57
N ALA A 347 4.41 -15.81 24.21
CA ALA A 347 5.18 -16.67 25.09
C ALA A 347 5.69 -15.92 26.33
N ILE A 348 6.20 -14.70 26.17
CA ILE A 348 6.67 -13.84 27.27
C ILE A 348 5.51 -13.53 28.23
N VAL A 349 4.37 -13.08 27.68
CA VAL A 349 3.20 -12.75 28.51
C VAL A 349 2.69 -13.99 29.24
N LEU A 350 2.63 -15.15 28.57
CA LEU A 350 2.24 -16.41 29.17
C LEU A 350 3.14 -16.77 30.38
N VAL A 351 4.46 -16.67 30.24
CA VAL A 351 5.42 -16.93 31.30
C VAL A 351 5.20 -15.97 32.48
N VAL A 352 5.08 -14.67 32.19
CA VAL A 352 4.86 -13.66 33.24
C VAL A 352 3.55 -13.92 34.01
N VAL A 353 2.46 -14.17 33.29
CA VAL A 353 1.15 -14.45 33.87
C VAL A 353 1.18 -15.75 34.70
N MET A 354 1.87 -16.80 34.23
CA MET A 354 2.04 -18.04 34.97
C MET A 354 2.84 -17.84 36.29
N LEU A 355 3.86 -16.99 36.24
CA LEU A 355 4.67 -16.69 37.45
C LEU A 355 3.87 -15.89 38.49
N LEU A 356 3.04 -14.93 38.03
CA LEU A 356 2.29 -14.05 38.95
C LEU A 356 1.01 -14.68 39.47
N LEU A 357 0.20 -15.33 38.63
CA LEU A 357 -1.11 -15.89 39.01
C LEU A 357 -1.06 -17.38 39.37
N GLY A 358 0.07 -18.04 39.11
CA GLY A 358 0.25 -19.48 39.27
C GLY A 358 -0.18 -20.27 38.03
N PHE A 359 0.30 -21.51 37.93
CA PHE A 359 0.25 -22.32 36.72
C PHE A 359 -1.18 -22.52 36.16
N ARG A 360 -2.18 -22.86 37.01
CA ARG A 360 -3.55 -23.14 36.56
C ARG A 360 -4.26 -21.90 36.01
N THR A 361 -4.22 -20.81 36.77
CA THR A 361 -4.83 -19.54 36.36
C THR A 361 -4.08 -18.95 35.14
N GLY A 362 -2.74 -19.04 35.18
CA GLY A 362 -1.89 -18.61 34.06
C GLY A 362 -2.17 -19.34 32.75
N LEU A 363 -2.48 -20.66 32.82
CA LEU A 363 -2.85 -21.43 31.61
C LEU A 363 -4.20 -20.99 31.03
N ILE A 364 -5.18 -20.67 31.88
CA ILE A 364 -6.50 -20.17 31.45
C ILE A 364 -6.33 -18.82 30.74
N VAL A 365 -5.63 -17.87 31.38
CA VAL A 365 -5.35 -16.55 30.80
C VAL A 365 -4.48 -16.68 29.54
N GLY A 366 -3.49 -17.58 29.56
CA GLY A 366 -2.62 -17.83 28.44
C GLY A 366 -3.36 -18.40 27.20
N SER A 367 -4.36 -19.26 27.42
CA SER A 367 -5.19 -19.78 26.33
C SER A 367 -6.21 -18.78 25.79
N PHE A 368 -6.52 -17.74 26.55
CA PHE A 368 -7.36 -16.63 26.12
C PHE A 368 -6.69 -15.80 25.02
N ILE A 369 -5.38 -15.59 25.11
CA ILE A 369 -4.61 -14.77 24.18
C ILE A 369 -4.76 -15.23 22.73
N PRO A 370 -4.40 -16.48 22.36
CA PRO A 370 -4.54 -16.94 20.98
C PRO A 370 -6.00 -16.96 20.53
N LEU A 371 -6.96 -17.17 21.42
CA LEU A 371 -8.38 -17.13 21.07
C LEU A 371 -8.83 -15.75 20.60
N VAL A 372 -8.46 -14.68 21.33
CA VAL A 372 -8.80 -13.30 20.95
C VAL A 372 -8.07 -12.89 19.70
N MET A 373 -6.82 -13.31 19.50
CA MET A 373 -6.07 -13.05 18.26
C MET A 373 -6.70 -13.73 17.06
N LEU A 374 -7.10 -14.99 17.18
CA LEU A 374 -7.80 -15.71 16.10
C LEU A 374 -9.18 -15.10 15.80
N PHE A 375 -9.88 -14.61 16.82
CA PHE A 375 -11.10 -13.82 16.63
C PHE A 375 -10.80 -12.53 15.86
N GLY A 376 -9.74 -11.81 16.20
CA GLY A 376 -9.31 -10.62 15.48
C GLY A 376 -9.05 -10.89 14.01
N LEU A 377 -8.31 -11.96 13.69
CA LEU A 377 -8.07 -12.39 12.30
C LEU A 377 -9.36 -12.75 11.55
N LEU A 378 -10.29 -13.46 12.22
CA LEU A 378 -11.59 -13.78 11.64
C LEU A 378 -12.42 -12.52 11.36
N ALA A 379 -12.41 -11.56 12.28
CA ALA A 379 -13.09 -10.29 12.10
C ALA A 379 -12.45 -9.44 10.99
N MET A 380 -11.13 -9.39 10.91
CA MET A 380 -10.41 -8.73 9.80
C MET A 380 -10.82 -9.31 8.46
N TYR A 381 -10.84 -10.65 8.35
CA TYR A 381 -11.26 -11.33 7.11
C TYR A 381 -12.70 -10.99 6.70
N THR A 382 -13.63 -10.93 7.67
CA THR A 382 -15.05 -10.61 7.37
C THR A 382 -15.28 -9.14 7.06
N LEU A 383 -14.42 -8.25 7.54
CA LEU A 383 -14.49 -6.80 7.32
C LEU A 383 -13.60 -6.34 6.15
N GLY A 384 -12.85 -7.23 5.52
CA GLY A 384 -11.97 -6.89 4.41
C GLY A 384 -10.73 -6.06 4.83
N ILE A 385 -10.22 -6.27 6.04
CA ILE A 385 -9.00 -5.63 6.53
C ILE A 385 -7.83 -6.57 6.24
N ASP A 386 -6.85 -6.11 5.45
CA ASP A 386 -5.70 -6.89 5.04
C ASP A 386 -4.71 -7.17 6.19
N LEU A 387 -3.92 -8.24 6.02
CA LEU A 387 -2.85 -8.56 6.95
C LEU A 387 -1.56 -7.86 6.51
N GLU A 388 -1.27 -6.74 7.15
CA GLU A 388 -0.15 -5.87 6.80
C GLU A 388 0.62 -5.42 8.07
N ARG A 389 1.66 -4.61 7.90
CA ARG A 389 2.55 -4.20 8.99
C ARG A 389 1.81 -3.53 10.15
N MET A 390 0.85 -2.64 9.86
CA MET A 390 0.12 -1.90 10.90
C MET A 390 -0.87 -2.79 11.66
N SER A 391 -1.60 -3.67 10.96
CA SER A 391 -2.52 -4.62 11.59
C SER A 391 -1.77 -5.61 12.50
N LEU A 392 -0.62 -6.13 12.07
CA LEU A 392 0.23 -7.02 12.87
C LEU A 392 0.86 -6.30 14.08
N ALA A 393 1.37 -5.09 13.89
CA ALA A 393 1.88 -4.26 14.98
C ALA A 393 0.78 -3.98 16.03
N THR A 394 -0.43 -3.69 15.56
CA THR A 394 -1.59 -3.48 16.44
C THR A 394 -1.94 -4.72 17.24
N MET A 395 -1.86 -5.91 16.64
CA MET A 395 -2.08 -7.16 17.38
C MET A 395 -1.08 -7.34 18.55
N ILE A 396 0.19 -6.94 18.34
CA ILE A 396 1.22 -6.98 19.39
C ILE A 396 0.92 -5.93 20.48
N ILE A 397 0.59 -4.70 20.10
CA ILE A 397 0.27 -3.61 21.04
C ILE A 397 -0.98 -3.97 21.86
N ALA A 398 -2.04 -4.44 21.18
CA ALA A 398 -3.29 -4.81 21.81
C ALA A 398 -3.14 -5.96 22.80
N LEU A 399 -2.16 -6.88 22.58
CA LEU A 399 -1.91 -8.03 23.43
C LEU A 399 -1.74 -7.65 24.90
N GLY A 400 -0.97 -6.59 25.19
CA GLY A 400 -0.79 -6.08 26.56
C GLY A 400 -2.07 -5.52 27.18
N MET A 401 -2.97 -4.98 26.36
CA MET A 401 -4.20 -4.33 26.83
C MET A 401 -5.38 -5.30 26.97
N PHE A 402 -5.52 -6.24 26.07
CA PHE A 402 -6.68 -7.14 26.10
C PHE A 402 -6.52 -8.28 27.12
N VAL A 403 -5.30 -8.65 27.48
CA VAL A 403 -5.03 -9.69 28.49
C VAL A 403 -5.54 -9.28 29.88
N ASP A 404 -5.53 -7.99 30.18
CA ASP A 404 -5.93 -7.47 31.51
C ASP A 404 -7.37 -7.84 31.86
N ASN A 405 -8.31 -7.84 30.90
CA ASN A 405 -9.67 -8.28 31.18
C ASN A 405 -9.75 -9.73 31.67
N ALA A 406 -8.97 -10.62 31.05
CA ALA A 406 -8.93 -12.04 31.49
C ALA A 406 -8.23 -12.23 32.82
N ILE A 407 -7.18 -11.44 33.11
CA ILE A 407 -6.46 -11.45 34.39
C ILE A 407 -7.42 -11.07 35.51
N VAL A 408 -8.10 -9.92 35.40
CA VAL A 408 -9.01 -9.40 36.41
C VAL A 408 -10.15 -10.37 36.68
N VAL A 409 -10.78 -10.91 35.64
CA VAL A 409 -11.85 -11.90 35.79
C VAL A 409 -11.37 -13.18 36.46
N SER A 410 -10.22 -13.70 36.04
CA SER A 410 -9.68 -14.95 36.58
C SER A 410 -9.22 -14.81 38.06
N ASP A 411 -8.66 -13.65 38.42
CA ASP A 411 -8.21 -13.37 39.77
C ASP A 411 -9.38 -13.16 40.74
N ASP A 412 -10.43 -12.41 40.31
CA ASP A 412 -11.65 -12.22 41.11
C ASP A 412 -12.39 -13.56 41.35
N ILE A 413 -12.47 -14.43 40.33
CA ILE A 413 -13.04 -15.78 40.50
C ILE A 413 -12.21 -16.59 41.50
N LYS A 414 -10.88 -16.57 41.40
CA LYS A 414 -9.97 -17.26 42.29
C LYS A 414 -10.15 -16.75 43.73
N MET A 415 -10.23 -15.45 43.95
CA MET A 415 -10.45 -14.85 45.25
C MET A 415 -11.82 -15.25 45.85
N ASN A 416 -12.88 -15.24 45.03
CA ASN A 416 -14.21 -15.70 45.46
C ASN A 416 -14.23 -17.21 45.80
N LEU A 417 -13.43 -18.04 45.14
CA LEU A 417 -13.25 -19.46 45.50
C LEU A 417 -12.52 -19.64 46.81
N GLU A 418 -11.51 -18.82 47.10
CA GLU A 418 -10.76 -18.84 48.38
C GLU A 418 -11.62 -18.41 49.57
N THR A 419 -12.64 -17.54 49.36
CA THR A 419 -13.65 -17.19 50.37
C THR A 419 -14.71 -18.29 50.61
N GLY A 420 -14.61 -19.42 49.91
CA GLY A 420 -15.45 -20.60 50.16
C GLY A 420 -16.66 -20.73 49.21
N MET A 421 -16.85 -19.88 48.24
CA MET A 421 -17.92 -19.97 47.26
C MET A 421 -17.78 -21.21 46.35
N SER A 422 -18.88 -21.71 45.81
CA SER A 422 -18.82 -22.73 44.76
C SER A 422 -18.31 -22.12 43.42
N SER A 423 -17.67 -22.93 42.59
CA SER A 423 -17.10 -22.45 41.32
C SER A 423 -18.13 -21.76 40.43
N LYS A 424 -19.40 -22.24 40.41
CA LYS A 424 -20.48 -21.63 39.64
C LYS A 424 -20.93 -20.28 40.22
N GLU A 425 -21.07 -20.19 41.55
CA GLU A 425 -21.44 -18.95 42.25
C GLU A 425 -20.34 -17.89 42.10
N ALA A 426 -19.07 -18.26 42.28
CA ALA A 426 -17.92 -17.39 42.09
C ALA A 426 -17.92 -16.79 40.67
N ALA A 427 -18.00 -17.63 39.63
CA ALA A 427 -18.01 -17.19 38.25
C ALA A 427 -19.25 -16.31 37.91
N SER A 428 -20.44 -16.66 38.42
CA SER A 428 -21.66 -15.85 38.19
C SER A 428 -21.58 -14.49 38.90
N LYS A 429 -21.06 -14.46 40.13
CA LYS A 429 -20.88 -13.20 40.91
C LYS A 429 -19.88 -12.28 40.20
N THR A 430 -18.72 -12.79 39.84
CA THR A 430 -17.68 -12.06 39.09
C THR A 430 -18.24 -11.50 37.78
N GLY A 431 -18.97 -12.33 37.01
CA GLY A 431 -19.56 -11.89 35.74
C GLY A 431 -20.56 -10.74 35.90
N ARG A 432 -21.35 -10.72 37.03
CA ARG A 432 -22.28 -9.62 37.30
C ARG A 432 -21.59 -8.35 37.78
N SER A 433 -20.55 -8.50 38.62
CA SER A 433 -19.85 -7.36 39.22
C SER A 433 -18.90 -6.67 38.25
N LEU A 434 -18.26 -7.42 37.32
CA LEU A 434 -17.19 -6.90 36.47
C LEU A 434 -17.63 -6.57 35.05
N VAL A 435 -18.81 -7.00 34.58
CA VAL A 435 -19.25 -6.76 33.18
C VAL A 435 -19.27 -5.29 32.83
N VAL A 436 -19.82 -4.42 33.67
CA VAL A 436 -19.92 -2.97 33.41
C VAL A 436 -18.58 -2.27 33.64
N PRO A 437 -17.84 -2.48 34.75
CA PRO A 437 -16.52 -1.87 34.96
C PRO A 437 -15.54 -2.19 33.82
N LEU A 438 -15.44 -3.45 33.41
CA LEU A 438 -14.53 -3.85 32.32
C LEU A 438 -14.99 -3.29 30.94
N LEU A 439 -16.31 -3.24 30.68
CA LEU A 439 -16.81 -2.59 29.48
C LEU A 439 -16.44 -1.11 29.45
N THR A 440 -16.66 -0.40 30.58
CA THR A 440 -16.32 1.02 30.67
C THR A 440 -14.84 1.27 30.48
N SER A 441 -13.97 0.45 31.09
CA SER A 441 -12.53 0.52 30.91
C SER A 441 -12.15 0.26 29.44
N THR A 442 -12.69 -0.80 28.83
CA THR A 442 -12.44 -1.14 27.42
C THR A 442 -12.92 -0.02 26.49
N LEU A 443 -14.12 0.54 26.70
CA LEU A 443 -14.63 1.66 25.91
C LEU A 443 -13.76 2.91 26.06
N THR A 444 -13.26 3.21 27.27
CA THR A 444 -12.34 4.33 27.48
C THR A 444 -11.09 4.18 26.60
N THR A 445 -10.53 2.97 26.54
CA THR A 445 -9.38 2.69 25.67
C THR A 445 -9.77 2.76 24.19
N VAL A 446 -10.91 2.21 23.80
CA VAL A 446 -11.43 2.31 22.42
C VAL A 446 -11.59 3.77 22.00
N PHE A 447 -12.17 4.62 22.84
CA PHE A 447 -12.30 6.05 22.55
C PHE A 447 -10.97 6.79 22.51
N ALA A 448 -9.94 6.34 23.24
CA ALA A 448 -8.61 6.92 23.13
C ALA A 448 -7.96 6.65 21.76
N PHE A 449 -8.25 5.51 21.11
CA PHE A 449 -7.81 5.17 19.76
C PHE A 449 -8.77 5.65 18.66
N GLY A 450 -9.99 6.06 19.03
CA GLY A 450 -11.00 6.54 18.08
C GLY A 450 -10.55 7.64 17.14
N PRO A 451 -9.82 8.67 17.60
CA PRO A 451 -9.33 9.75 16.72
C PRO A 451 -8.46 9.25 15.56
N ILE A 452 -7.75 8.13 15.72
CA ILE A 452 -6.92 7.54 14.66
C ILE A 452 -7.79 7.08 13.48
N LEU A 453 -9.00 6.57 13.74
CA LEU A 453 -9.95 6.17 12.69
C LEU A 453 -10.58 7.36 11.97
N LEU A 454 -10.62 8.53 12.62
CA LEU A 454 -11.21 9.73 12.08
C LEU A 454 -10.19 10.60 11.33
N GLN A 455 -8.93 10.17 11.32
CA GLN A 455 -7.88 10.88 10.60
C GLN A 455 -8.10 10.70 9.08
N LEU A 456 -8.04 11.80 8.35
CA LEU A 456 -8.20 11.85 6.90
C LEU A 456 -6.81 11.88 6.22
N GLY A 457 -6.82 11.65 4.91
CA GLY A 457 -5.62 11.74 4.08
C GLY A 457 -4.71 10.53 4.15
N MET A 458 -3.49 10.66 3.63
CA MET A 458 -2.49 9.57 3.57
C MET A 458 -2.17 8.99 4.95
N ALA A 459 -2.06 9.84 5.97
CA ALA A 459 -1.83 9.38 7.34
C ALA A 459 -2.99 8.56 7.88
N GLY A 460 -4.24 8.97 7.57
CA GLY A 460 -5.45 8.23 7.92
C GLY A 460 -5.53 6.88 7.24
N ASP A 461 -5.28 6.83 5.93
CA ASP A 461 -5.24 5.57 5.17
C ASP A 461 -4.20 4.60 5.78
N TYR A 462 -3.01 5.09 6.13
CA TYR A 462 -1.94 4.29 6.71
C TYR A 462 -2.25 3.77 8.13
N THR A 463 -2.96 4.56 8.94
CA THR A 463 -3.25 4.20 10.35
C THR A 463 -4.64 3.62 10.57
N SER A 464 -5.50 3.58 9.56
CA SER A 464 -6.90 3.12 9.67
C SER A 464 -7.03 1.68 10.16
N SER A 465 -6.18 0.78 9.68
CA SER A 465 -6.13 -0.62 10.11
C SER A 465 -5.69 -0.74 11.57
N LEU A 466 -4.77 0.13 12.06
CA LEU A 466 -4.37 0.17 13.46
C LEU A 466 -5.58 0.45 14.35
N GLY A 467 -6.36 1.50 14.06
CA GLY A 467 -7.54 1.85 14.83
C GLY A 467 -8.62 0.75 14.80
N SER A 468 -8.92 0.25 13.60
CA SER A 468 -9.95 -0.78 13.38
C SER A 468 -9.62 -2.08 14.11
N VAL A 469 -8.41 -2.61 13.93
CA VAL A 469 -7.95 -3.86 14.55
C VAL A 469 -7.89 -3.73 16.08
N MET A 470 -7.44 -2.56 16.59
CA MET A 470 -7.44 -2.28 18.03
C MET A 470 -8.83 -2.37 18.64
N ILE A 471 -9.83 -1.75 18.03
CA ILE A 471 -11.22 -1.77 18.49
C ILE A 471 -11.77 -3.20 18.47
N ILE A 472 -11.53 -3.95 17.40
CA ILE A 472 -11.96 -5.35 17.26
C ILE A 472 -11.38 -6.21 18.38
N LEU A 473 -10.07 -6.12 18.63
CA LEU A 473 -9.41 -6.92 19.65
C LEU A 473 -9.84 -6.55 21.05
N LEU A 474 -9.98 -5.27 21.36
CA LEU A 474 -10.41 -4.81 22.70
C LEU A 474 -11.86 -5.19 22.98
N MET A 475 -12.78 -4.99 22.04
CA MET A 475 -14.19 -5.38 22.20
C MET A 475 -14.35 -6.90 22.27
N GLY A 476 -13.59 -7.62 21.42
CA GLY A 476 -13.50 -9.08 21.47
C GLY A 476 -12.99 -9.57 22.83
N SER A 477 -11.96 -8.95 23.37
CA SER A 477 -11.40 -9.25 24.68
C SER A 477 -12.44 -9.11 25.79
N TRP A 478 -13.16 -7.99 25.85
CA TRP A 478 -14.24 -7.81 26.82
C TRP A 478 -15.29 -8.92 26.71
N PHE A 479 -15.73 -9.24 25.49
CA PHE A 479 -16.72 -10.29 25.27
C PHE A 479 -16.20 -11.66 25.72
N PHE A 480 -15.01 -12.06 25.27
CA PHE A 480 -14.43 -13.35 25.60
C PHE A 480 -13.99 -13.47 27.06
N SER A 481 -13.65 -12.37 27.74
CA SER A 481 -13.37 -12.42 29.19
C SER A 481 -14.61 -12.81 29.98
N MET A 482 -15.79 -12.29 29.60
CA MET A 482 -17.08 -12.63 30.24
C MET A 482 -17.64 -13.99 29.81
N PHE A 483 -17.31 -14.44 28.60
CA PHE A 483 -17.86 -15.67 28.00
C PHE A 483 -16.93 -16.86 28.15
N TYR A 484 -15.67 -16.72 27.76
CA TYR A 484 -14.67 -17.77 27.76
C TYR A 484 -13.96 -17.92 29.10
N SER A 485 -13.37 -16.82 29.65
CA SER A 485 -12.55 -16.91 30.85
C SER A 485 -13.37 -17.37 32.05
N THR A 486 -14.60 -16.87 32.19
CA THR A 486 -15.51 -17.33 33.28
C THR A 486 -15.84 -18.81 33.16
N SER A 487 -16.09 -19.33 31.92
CA SER A 487 -16.38 -20.73 31.69
C SER A 487 -15.18 -21.63 31.93
N MET A 488 -13.99 -21.20 31.50
CA MET A 488 -12.74 -21.93 31.77
C MET A 488 -12.40 -21.98 33.25
N CYS A 489 -12.57 -20.87 33.98
CA CYS A 489 -12.39 -20.84 35.41
C CYS A 489 -13.38 -21.78 36.12
N TYR A 490 -14.65 -21.81 35.67
CA TYR A 490 -15.65 -22.74 36.23
C TYR A 490 -15.26 -24.21 36.00
N TRP A 491 -14.69 -24.57 34.86
CA TRP A 491 -14.32 -25.98 34.55
C TRP A 491 -13.01 -26.40 35.19
N PHE A 492 -12.00 -25.55 35.30
CA PHE A 492 -10.64 -25.90 35.66
C PHE A 492 -10.24 -25.45 37.08
N LEU A 493 -10.86 -24.40 37.64
CA LEU A 493 -10.59 -23.97 38.99
C LEU A 493 -11.56 -24.66 39.97
N LYS A 494 -11.03 -25.56 40.77
CA LYS A 494 -11.80 -26.27 41.80
C LYS A 494 -11.50 -25.68 43.18
N LYS A 495 -12.50 -25.68 44.07
CA LYS A 495 -12.37 -25.37 45.49
C LYS A 495 -11.27 -26.26 46.08
N LYS A 496 -10.28 -25.69 46.77
CA LYS A 496 -9.38 -26.48 47.61
C LYS A 496 -10.22 -27.15 48.69
N PRO A 497 -10.09 -28.50 48.90
CA PRO A 497 -10.75 -29.12 50.01
C PRO A 497 -10.28 -28.41 51.28
N ALA A 498 -11.22 -28.01 52.15
CA ALA A 498 -10.91 -27.52 53.47
C ALA A 498 -10.12 -28.66 54.18
N GLY A 499 -8.85 -28.40 54.52
CA GLY A 499 -8.05 -29.36 55.26
C GLY A 499 -8.73 -29.62 56.61
N GLU A 500 -8.69 -30.88 57.03
CA GLU A 500 -9.30 -31.36 58.29
C GLU A 500 -8.77 -30.70 59.55
N ASP A 501 -7.78 -29.82 59.43
CA ASP A 501 -7.27 -29.02 60.59
C ASP A 501 -7.90 -27.63 60.56
N GLY A 502 -8.92 -27.44 61.39
CA GLY A 502 -9.73 -26.26 61.64
C GLY A 502 -8.97 -25.01 62.11
N LYS A 503 -7.76 -24.76 61.67
CA LYS A 503 -7.02 -23.51 61.83
C LYS A 503 -6.77 -22.95 60.40
N GLN A 504 -7.76 -22.23 59.87
CA GLN A 504 -7.47 -21.20 58.87
C GLN A 504 -6.54 -20.18 59.52
N GLN A 505 -5.22 -20.39 59.44
CA GLN A 505 -4.30 -19.27 59.50
C GLN A 505 -4.65 -18.39 58.28
N GLU A 506 -5.37 -17.31 58.51
CA GLU A 506 -5.41 -16.16 57.62
C GLU A 506 -3.96 -15.71 57.40
N ARG A 507 -3.26 -16.39 56.52
CA ARG A 507 -2.01 -15.83 55.99
C ARG A 507 -2.45 -14.67 55.11
N ASP A 508 -2.41 -13.49 55.75
CA ASP A 508 -2.55 -12.24 55.03
C ASP A 508 -1.50 -12.25 53.89
N PRO A 509 -1.93 -12.34 52.61
CA PRO A 509 -1.02 -12.43 51.48
C PRO A 509 -0.12 -11.20 51.34
N TYR A 510 -0.43 -10.14 52.09
CA TYR A 510 0.26 -8.85 52.03
C TYR A 510 1.38 -8.67 53.08
N GLN A 511 1.78 -9.70 53.80
CA GLN A 511 2.87 -9.65 54.83
C GLN A 511 4.30 -9.76 54.22
N GLY A 512 4.46 -9.97 52.94
CA GLY A 512 5.76 -10.06 52.24
C GLY A 512 6.61 -8.79 52.37
N LYS A 513 7.94 -8.92 52.30
CA LYS A 513 8.88 -7.77 52.34
C LYS A 513 8.56 -6.74 51.23
N PHE A 514 8.15 -7.21 50.05
CA PHE A 514 7.75 -6.36 48.92
C PHE A 514 6.50 -5.54 49.27
N TYR A 515 5.47 -6.15 49.82
CA TYR A 515 4.23 -5.45 50.21
C TYR A 515 4.44 -4.44 51.32
N ARG A 516 5.36 -4.70 52.26
CA ARG A 516 5.75 -3.74 53.30
C ARG A 516 6.43 -2.51 52.72
N PHE A 517 7.32 -2.70 51.76
CA PHE A 517 7.97 -1.59 51.03
C PHE A 517 6.96 -0.78 50.20
N TYR A 518 6.09 -1.46 49.45
CA TYR A 518 5.01 -0.81 48.69
C TYR A 518 4.07 -0.01 49.60
N ARG A 519 3.67 -0.56 50.72
CA ARG A 519 2.85 0.12 51.73
C ARG A 519 3.54 1.37 52.27
N GLN A 520 4.82 1.33 52.54
CA GLN A 520 5.58 2.51 53.00
C GLN A 520 5.57 3.64 51.94
N ILE A 521 5.75 3.29 50.66
CA ILE A 521 5.66 4.26 49.54
C ILE A 521 4.25 4.85 49.47
N LEU A 522 3.23 4.01 49.60
CA LEU A 522 1.83 4.44 49.53
C LEU A 522 1.46 5.38 50.67
N GLU A 523 1.83 5.00 51.94
CA GLU A 523 1.62 5.82 53.12
C GLU A 523 2.38 7.15 53.05
N PHE A 524 3.61 7.15 52.54
CA PHE A 524 4.38 8.36 52.28
C PHE A 524 3.69 9.26 51.23
N SER A 525 3.23 8.68 50.11
CA SER A 525 2.54 9.43 49.03
C SER A 525 1.23 10.04 49.54
N LEU A 526 0.45 9.32 50.32
CA LEU A 526 -0.79 9.80 50.93
C LEU A 526 -0.54 10.90 51.98
N ARG A 527 0.52 10.75 52.78
CA ARG A 527 0.90 11.71 53.82
C ARG A 527 1.38 13.04 53.19
N TYR A 528 2.17 12.97 52.11
CA TYR A 528 2.73 14.13 51.46
C TYR A 528 2.09 14.40 50.09
N ARG A 529 0.75 14.20 50.00
CA ARG A 529 -0.03 14.27 48.73
C ARG A 529 0.23 15.52 47.92
N ILE A 530 0.41 16.70 48.54
CA ILE A 530 0.66 17.97 47.83
C ILE A 530 2.04 17.96 47.15
N ILE A 531 3.06 17.43 47.84
CA ILE A 531 4.42 17.34 47.30
C ILE A 531 4.45 16.36 46.13
N VAL A 532 3.78 15.21 46.25
CA VAL A 532 3.69 14.23 45.17
C VAL A 532 2.96 14.80 43.97
N LEU A 533 1.85 15.50 44.17
CA LEU A 533 1.13 16.18 43.11
C LEU A 533 1.99 17.29 42.44
N ALA A 534 2.75 18.07 43.20
CA ALA A 534 3.62 19.08 42.67
C ALA A 534 4.78 18.50 41.82
N ILE A 535 5.38 17.39 42.32
CA ILE A 535 6.43 16.67 41.55
C ILE A 535 5.85 16.09 40.28
N THR A 536 4.70 15.42 40.34
CA THR A 536 4.04 14.82 39.16
C THR A 536 3.66 15.91 38.14
N GLY A 537 3.10 17.03 38.60
CA GLY A 537 2.79 18.18 37.75
C GLY A 537 4.04 18.81 37.13
N GLY A 538 5.14 18.90 37.90
CA GLY A 538 6.43 19.39 37.39
C GLY A 538 7.04 18.48 36.34
N VAL A 539 7.02 17.16 36.53
CA VAL A 539 7.47 16.18 35.53
C VAL A 539 6.60 16.25 34.27
N PHE A 540 5.28 16.38 34.43
CA PHE A 540 4.36 16.52 33.31
C PHE A 540 4.62 17.80 32.50
N ALA A 541 4.79 18.94 33.17
CA ALA A 541 5.16 20.19 32.51
C ALA A 541 6.51 20.10 31.78
N ALA A 542 7.51 19.46 32.39
CA ALA A 542 8.80 19.22 31.78
C ALA A 542 8.70 18.31 30.56
N ALA A 543 7.86 17.28 30.60
CA ALA A 543 7.59 16.39 29.46
C ALA A 543 6.93 17.14 28.29
N ILE A 544 5.92 17.99 28.57
CA ILE A 544 5.30 18.83 27.53
C ILE A 544 6.36 19.77 26.91
N TYR A 545 7.18 20.39 27.73
CA TYR A 545 8.25 21.27 27.22
C TYR A 545 9.25 20.48 26.37
N ALA A 546 9.66 19.29 26.78
CA ALA A 546 10.54 18.42 26.01
C ALA A 546 9.91 17.98 24.68
N ALA A 547 8.59 17.76 24.64
CA ALA A 547 7.89 17.38 23.42
C ALA A 547 7.97 18.44 22.31
N THR A 548 8.16 19.74 22.66
CA THR A 548 8.30 20.81 21.67
C THR A 548 9.61 20.72 20.86
N PHE A 549 10.60 19.95 21.33
CA PHE A 549 11.88 19.75 20.66
C PHE A 549 11.89 18.52 19.74
N ILE A 550 10.82 17.72 19.71
CA ILE A 550 10.71 16.53 18.86
C ILE A 550 10.38 17.00 17.43
N PRO A 551 11.20 16.66 16.42
CA PRO A 551 10.89 16.96 15.03
C PRO A 551 9.59 16.26 14.61
N GLN A 552 8.67 17.02 14.01
CA GLN A 552 7.41 16.50 13.51
C GLN A 552 7.60 16.02 12.07
N ALA A 553 7.86 14.73 11.91
CA ALA A 553 7.87 14.06 10.61
C ALA A 553 7.07 12.77 10.73
N PHE A 554 6.06 12.60 9.86
CA PHE A 554 5.24 11.38 9.85
C PHE A 554 6.04 10.21 9.28
N PHE A 555 6.77 10.46 8.18
CA PHE A 555 7.76 9.52 7.65
C PHE A 555 9.15 10.14 7.82
N PRO A 556 10.05 9.51 8.59
CA PRO A 556 11.44 9.95 8.62
C PRO A 556 12.04 9.79 7.21
N GLN A 557 12.72 10.82 6.73
CA GLN A 557 13.49 10.70 5.50
C GLN A 557 14.60 9.68 5.79
N GLY A 558 14.60 8.57 5.04
CA GLY A 558 15.68 7.60 5.11
C GLY A 558 16.98 8.22 4.59
N ASP A 559 18.07 8.00 5.32
CA ASP A 559 19.41 8.39 4.92
C ASP A 559 19.85 7.67 3.64
#